data_f7e1e8cd14be354a7eafaa8752bf5b4c
#
_entry.id   f7e1e8cd14be354a7eafaa8752bf5b4c
#
_cell.length_a   1.000
_cell.length_b   1.000
_cell.length_c   1.000
_cell.angle_alpha   90.00
_cell.angle_beta   90.00
_cell.angle_gamma   90.00
#
_symmetry.space_group_name_H-M   'P 1'
#
loop_
_entity.id
_entity.type
_entity.pdbx_description
1 polymer ?
#
loop_
_entity_poly.entity_id
_entity_poly.type
_entity_poly.pdbx_seq_one_letter_code
_entity_poly.pdbx_strand_id
1 'polypeptide(L)'
;MIYTPLTIKAMQIAYKAHSEQLDVSGVPYIFHPYHVAEQMSDELTVCAALLHDVIEDTDITLEELEKNFPAEIIDVLKLLTHKKGEDYFEYIKRIKENPAAKAVKLADIAHNCDFSRVNANNSVTQDRLEHWRNKYLAALKILEEQ
;
A
#
# COMPACT_ATOMS: atom_id res chain seq x y z
N MET A 1 -7.82 -8.86 -11.34
CA MET A 1 -7.91 -7.38 -11.28
C MET A 1 -8.83 -6.92 -12.40
N ILE A 2 -9.71 -5.97 -12.13
CA ILE A 2 -10.64 -5.45 -13.14
C ILE A 2 -10.07 -4.21 -13.83
N TYR A 3 -10.45 -4.00 -15.07
CA TYR A 3 -10.01 -2.86 -15.89
C TYR A 3 -11.21 -1.98 -16.19
N THR A 4 -11.27 -0.83 -15.53
CA THR A 4 -12.28 0.21 -15.77
C THR A 4 -11.57 1.51 -16.10
N PRO A 5 -12.27 2.55 -16.57
CA PRO A 5 -11.61 3.86 -16.77
C PRO A 5 -10.87 4.36 -15.52
N LEU A 6 -11.43 4.14 -14.32
CA LEU A 6 -10.80 4.56 -13.07
C LEU A 6 -9.58 3.70 -12.72
N THR A 7 -9.66 2.37 -12.84
CA THR A 7 -8.51 1.51 -12.50
C THR A 7 -7.38 1.72 -13.51
N ILE A 8 -7.68 1.94 -14.78
CA ILE A 8 -6.67 2.26 -15.80
C ILE A 8 -6.00 3.59 -15.48
N LYS A 9 -6.77 4.61 -15.09
CA LYS A 9 -6.21 5.89 -14.67
C LYS A 9 -5.29 5.73 -13.47
N ALA A 10 -5.72 4.94 -12.47
CA ALA A 10 -4.90 4.65 -11.29
C ALA A 10 -3.60 3.95 -11.67
N MET A 11 -3.64 3.00 -12.61
CA MET A 11 -2.44 2.32 -13.11
C MET A 11 -1.47 3.32 -13.75
N GLN A 12 -1.97 4.22 -14.58
CA GLN A 12 -1.13 5.21 -15.26
C GLN A 12 -0.47 6.16 -14.27
N ILE A 13 -1.22 6.63 -13.28
CA ILE A 13 -0.71 7.53 -12.24
C ILE A 13 0.35 6.83 -11.40
N ALA A 14 0.05 5.62 -10.90
CA ALA A 14 0.97 4.87 -10.06
C ALA A 14 2.26 4.51 -10.81
N TYR A 15 2.13 4.06 -12.06
CA TYR A 15 3.28 3.70 -12.90
C TYR A 15 4.22 4.90 -13.07
N LYS A 16 3.66 6.06 -13.39
CA LYS A 16 4.44 7.28 -13.58
C LYS A 16 5.04 7.77 -12.28
N ALA A 17 4.26 7.76 -11.20
CA ALA A 17 4.69 8.27 -9.89
C ALA A 17 5.86 7.46 -9.32
N HIS A 18 5.86 6.14 -9.49
CA HIS A 18 6.90 5.24 -8.96
C HIS A 18 7.98 4.89 -9.99
N SER A 19 8.03 5.57 -11.14
CA SER A 19 8.84 5.17 -12.30
C SER A 19 10.34 5.03 -12.03
N GLU A 20 10.88 5.79 -11.08
CA GLU A 20 12.32 5.77 -10.77
C GLU A 20 12.62 5.13 -9.41
N GLN A 21 11.60 4.60 -8.75
CA GLN A 21 11.77 4.01 -7.42
C GLN A 21 12.07 2.51 -7.53
N LEU A 22 12.98 2.05 -6.67
CA LEU A 22 13.33 0.64 -6.52
C LEU A 22 13.04 0.22 -5.08
N ASP A 23 12.71 -1.06 -4.90
CA ASP A 23 12.58 -1.62 -3.55
C ASP A 23 13.97 -1.98 -2.99
N VAL A 24 14.00 -2.57 -1.79
CA VAL A 24 15.27 -2.93 -1.11
C VAL A 24 16.08 -3.98 -1.88
N SER A 25 15.45 -4.69 -2.80
CA SER A 25 16.10 -5.72 -3.62
C SER A 25 16.45 -5.22 -5.02
N GLY A 26 16.20 -3.94 -5.32
CA GLY A 26 16.48 -3.35 -6.64
C GLY A 26 15.39 -3.58 -7.68
N VAL A 27 14.24 -4.11 -7.28
CA VAL A 27 13.11 -4.34 -8.18
C VAL A 27 12.31 -3.03 -8.32
N PRO A 28 11.84 -2.68 -9.52
CA PRO A 28 11.00 -1.48 -9.69
C PRO A 28 9.82 -1.48 -8.71
N TYR A 29 9.68 -0.38 -7.99
CA TYR A 29 8.71 -0.28 -6.89
C TYR A 29 7.28 -0.50 -7.32
N ILE A 30 6.94 -0.15 -8.58
CA ILE A 30 5.57 -0.28 -9.11
C ILE A 30 5.03 -1.72 -8.97
N PHE A 31 5.90 -2.72 -8.98
CA PHE A 31 5.45 -4.12 -8.86
C PHE A 31 4.82 -4.42 -7.50
N HIS A 32 5.16 -3.67 -6.44
CA HIS A 32 4.52 -3.84 -5.14
C HIS A 32 3.06 -3.38 -5.15
N PRO A 33 2.71 -2.11 -5.44
CA PRO A 33 1.31 -1.73 -5.49
C PRO A 33 0.52 -2.49 -6.56
N TYR A 34 1.15 -2.88 -7.66
CA TYR A 34 0.51 -3.71 -8.68
C TYR A 34 0.14 -5.08 -8.11
N HIS A 35 1.06 -5.73 -7.39
CA HIS A 35 0.80 -7.02 -6.75
C HIS A 35 -0.35 -6.93 -5.75
N VAL A 36 -0.38 -5.87 -4.94
CA VAL A 36 -1.46 -5.64 -3.98
C VAL A 36 -2.80 -5.50 -4.72
N ALA A 37 -2.81 -4.74 -5.81
CA ALA A 37 -4.02 -4.55 -6.63
C ALA A 37 -4.52 -5.84 -7.26
N GLU A 38 -3.61 -6.75 -7.64
CA GLU A 38 -4.00 -8.05 -8.19
C GLU A 38 -4.79 -8.92 -7.20
N GLN A 39 -4.65 -8.66 -5.90
CA GLN A 39 -5.40 -9.36 -4.85
C GLN A 39 -6.80 -8.79 -4.65
N MET A 40 -7.14 -7.67 -5.28
CA MET A 40 -8.41 -6.98 -5.12
C MET A 40 -9.36 -7.34 -6.26
N SER A 41 -10.68 -7.33 -5.97
CA SER A 41 -11.68 -7.79 -6.92
C SER A 41 -12.67 -6.72 -7.38
N ASP A 42 -12.64 -5.51 -6.80
CA ASP A 42 -13.56 -4.43 -7.19
C ASP A 42 -12.80 -3.14 -7.54
N GLU A 43 -13.50 -2.21 -8.18
CA GLU A 43 -12.93 -0.95 -8.65
C GLU A 43 -12.34 -0.12 -7.51
N LEU A 44 -13.06 -0.01 -6.40
CA LEU A 44 -12.65 0.79 -5.25
C LEU A 44 -11.32 0.29 -4.69
N THR A 45 -11.24 -1.00 -4.38
CA THR A 45 -10.04 -1.56 -3.75
C THR A 45 -8.87 -1.68 -4.72
N VAL A 46 -9.12 -1.92 -6.01
CA VAL A 46 -8.05 -1.91 -7.02
C VAL A 46 -7.42 -0.52 -7.12
N CYS A 47 -8.23 0.54 -7.22
CA CYS A 47 -7.72 1.90 -7.26
C CYS A 47 -6.96 2.25 -5.97
N ALA A 48 -7.52 1.92 -4.82
CA ALA A 48 -6.88 2.19 -3.53
C ALA A 48 -5.54 1.46 -3.41
N ALA A 49 -5.47 0.20 -3.84
CA ALA A 49 -4.24 -0.58 -3.81
C ALA A 49 -3.15 0.03 -4.69
N LEU A 50 -3.50 0.43 -5.92
CA LEU A 50 -2.56 1.05 -6.86
C LEU A 50 -2.02 2.38 -6.34
N LEU A 51 -2.83 3.14 -5.62
CA LEU A 51 -2.50 4.49 -5.19
C LEU A 51 -2.07 4.59 -3.73
N HIS A 52 -2.08 3.47 -2.96
CA HIS A 52 -1.90 3.54 -1.50
C HIS A 52 -0.56 4.12 -1.06
N ASP A 53 0.51 3.96 -1.85
CA ASP A 53 1.83 4.50 -1.52
C ASP A 53 2.17 5.79 -2.28
N VAL A 54 1.32 6.23 -3.18
CA VAL A 54 1.61 7.40 -4.04
C VAL A 54 1.77 8.67 -3.21
N ILE A 55 0.88 8.90 -2.25
CA ILE A 55 0.91 10.12 -1.43
C ILE A 55 2.12 10.14 -0.50
N GLU A 56 2.45 9.00 0.13
CA GLU A 56 3.57 8.93 1.07
C GLU A 56 4.94 8.98 0.38
N ASP A 57 5.06 8.32 -0.76
CA ASP A 57 6.36 8.02 -1.36
C ASP A 57 6.67 8.83 -2.63
N THR A 58 5.76 9.68 -3.08
CA THR A 58 5.97 10.52 -4.28
C THR A 58 5.52 11.95 -4.03
N ASP A 59 5.73 12.82 -5.02
CA ASP A 59 5.34 14.24 -4.94
C ASP A 59 3.86 14.48 -5.24
N ILE A 60 3.11 13.43 -5.60
CA ILE A 60 1.69 13.56 -5.90
C ILE A 60 0.91 13.77 -4.59
N THR A 61 0.08 14.81 -4.55
CA THR A 61 -0.70 15.17 -3.38
C THR A 61 -2.10 14.57 -3.41
N LEU A 62 -2.72 14.49 -2.24
CA LEU A 62 -4.11 14.05 -2.14
C LEU A 62 -5.04 14.94 -2.96
N GLU A 63 -4.78 16.26 -2.97
CA GLU A 63 -5.55 17.25 -3.72
C GLU A 63 -5.54 16.96 -5.23
N GLU A 64 -4.39 16.53 -5.76
CA GLU A 64 -4.29 16.12 -7.16
C GLU A 64 -5.13 14.90 -7.45
N LEU A 65 -5.14 13.92 -6.54
CA LEU A 65 -5.94 12.71 -6.69
C LEU A 65 -7.43 13.01 -6.56
N GLU A 66 -7.82 13.96 -5.70
CA GLU A 66 -9.22 14.38 -5.55
C GLU A 66 -9.83 14.87 -6.86
N LYS A 67 -9.03 15.45 -7.74
CA LYS A 67 -9.49 15.92 -9.06
C LYS A 67 -9.79 14.78 -10.03
N ASN A 68 -9.28 13.59 -9.78
CA ASN A 68 -9.32 12.46 -10.71
C ASN A 68 -10.14 11.28 -10.21
N PHE A 69 -10.46 11.22 -8.91
CA PHE A 69 -11.12 10.07 -8.30
C PHE A 69 -12.28 10.50 -7.41
N PRO A 70 -13.32 9.68 -7.32
CA PRO A 70 -14.47 10.00 -6.45
C PRO A 70 -14.10 9.96 -4.97
N ALA A 71 -14.92 10.62 -4.16
CA ALA A 71 -14.69 10.77 -2.71
C ALA A 71 -14.51 9.43 -2.00
N GLU A 72 -15.21 8.39 -2.44
CA GLU A 72 -15.12 7.06 -1.85
C GLU A 72 -13.70 6.48 -1.91
N ILE A 73 -13.02 6.65 -3.05
CA ILE A 73 -11.62 6.22 -3.21
C ILE A 73 -10.72 7.11 -2.37
N ILE A 74 -10.94 8.42 -2.40
CA ILE A 74 -10.12 9.38 -1.64
C ILE A 74 -10.20 9.12 -0.14
N ASP A 75 -11.38 8.80 0.39
CA ASP A 75 -11.56 8.49 1.80
C ASP A 75 -10.74 7.26 2.23
N VAL A 76 -10.70 6.24 1.39
CA VAL A 76 -9.86 5.05 1.63
C VAL A 76 -8.38 5.43 1.62
N LEU A 77 -7.96 6.25 0.66
CA LEU A 77 -6.56 6.69 0.57
C LEU A 77 -6.15 7.52 1.78
N LYS A 78 -7.03 8.37 2.31
CA LYS A 78 -6.75 9.11 3.55
C LYS A 78 -6.48 8.17 4.71
N LEU A 79 -7.24 7.10 4.83
CA LEU A 79 -7.03 6.10 5.89
C LEU A 79 -5.72 5.35 5.70
N LEU A 80 -5.34 5.04 4.46
CA LEU A 80 -4.13 4.29 4.15
C LEU A 80 -2.85 5.12 4.23
N THR A 81 -2.96 6.45 4.28
CA THR A 81 -1.80 7.34 4.37
C THR A 81 -1.39 7.52 5.82
N HIS A 82 -0.20 7.04 6.18
CA HIS A 82 0.36 7.19 7.51
C HIS A 82 0.85 8.63 7.70
N LYS A 83 0.34 9.31 8.71
CA LYS A 83 0.68 10.70 8.98
C LYS A 83 2.01 10.78 9.73
N LYS A 84 2.79 11.83 9.44
CA LYS A 84 4.05 12.07 10.15
C LYS A 84 3.79 12.23 11.65
N GLY A 85 4.52 11.44 12.44
CA GLY A 85 4.38 11.46 13.90
C GLY A 85 3.23 10.62 14.45
N GLU A 86 2.40 10.04 13.60
CA GLU A 86 1.32 9.16 14.03
C GLU A 86 1.89 7.81 14.46
N ASP A 87 1.44 7.30 15.62
CA ASP A 87 1.80 5.95 16.06
C ASP A 87 1.31 4.91 15.04
N TYR A 88 2.19 3.97 14.68
CA TYR A 88 1.87 2.97 13.65
C TYR A 88 0.64 2.13 14.01
N PHE A 89 0.52 1.72 15.26
CA PHE A 89 -0.60 0.86 15.66
C PHE A 89 -1.92 1.61 15.75
N GLU A 90 -1.89 2.91 16.08
CA GLU A 90 -3.10 3.76 16.00
C GLU A 90 -3.54 3.92 14.55
N TYR A 91 -2.59 4.09 13.62
CA TYR A 91 -2.83 4.11 12.19
C TYR A 91 -3.52 2.80 11.73
N ILE A 92 -3.00 1.65 12.17
CA ILE A 92 -3.60 0.34 11.83
C ILE A 92 -5.02 0.21 12.42
N LYS A 93 -5.24 0.69 13.63
CA LYS A 93 -6.57 0.64 14.28
C LYS A 93 -7.62 1.42 13.50
N ARG A 94 -7.26 2.60 12.99
CA ARG A 94 -8.22 3.38 12.20
C ARG A 94 -8.47 2.79 10.81
N ILE A 95 -7.50 2.10 10.22
CA ILE A 95 -7.69 1.35 8.98
C ILE A 95 -8.71 0.23 9.16
N LYS A 96 -8.65 -0.45 10.29
CA LYS A 96 -9.52 -1.58 10.64
C LYS A 96 -11.02 -1.25 10.49
N GLU A 97 -11.40 0.00 10.72
CA GLU A 97 -12.81 0.43 10.70
C GLU A 97 -13.40 0.52 9.27
N ASN A 98 -12.57 0.51 8.25
CA ASN A 98 -13.02 0.60 6.85
C ASN A 98 -12.69 -0.70 6.12
N PRO A 99 -13.69 -1.49 5.66
CA PRO A 99 -13.42 -2.77 5.00
C PRO A 99 -12.51 -2.70 3.79
N ALA A 100 -12.64 -1.66 2.97
CA ALA A 100 -11.79 -1.49 1.78
C ALA A 100 -10.35 -1.19 2.16
N ALA A 101 -10.13 -0.26 3.10
CA ALA A 101 -8.78 0.07 3.58
C ALA A 101 -8.14 -1.15 4.26
N LYS A 102 -8.91 -1.89 5.04
CA LYS A 102 -8.46 -3.12 5.70
C LYS A 102 -8.00 -4.16 4.66
N ALA A 103 -8.81 -4.40 3.62
CA ALA A 103 -8.46 -5.37 2.58
C ALA A 103 -7.14 -5.02 1.88
N VAL A 104 -6.97 -3.76 1.53
CA VAL A 104 -5.72 -3.28 0.91
C VAL A 104 -4.54 -3.45 1.86
N LYS A 105 -4.70 -3.06 3.12
CA LYS A 105 -3.60 -3.15 4.11
C LYS A 105 -3.21 -4.59 4.41
N LEU A 106 -4.15 -5.51 4.48
CA LEU A 106 -3.86 -6.93 4.65
C LEU A 106 -2.99 -7.47 3.51
N ALA A 107 -3.33 -7.14 2.26
CA ALA A 107 -2.56 -7.56 1.09
C ALA A 107 -1.18 -6.88 1.05
N ASP A 108 -1.11 -5.60 1.44
CA ASP A 108 0.15 -4.85 1.55
C ASP A 108 1.10 -5.52 2.55
N ILE A 109 0.60 -5.83 3.73
CA ILE A 109 1.40 -6.50 4.77
C ILE A 109 1.83 -7.89 4.31
N ALA A 110 0.93 -8.67 3.69
CA ALA A 110 1.26 -10.00 3.20
C ALA A 110 2.42 -9.97 2.20
N HIS A 111 2.43 -9.00 1.29
CA HIS A 111 3.51 -8.85 0.33
C HIS A 111 4.81 -8.37 1.00
N ASN A 112 4.71 -7.46 1.94
CA ASN A 112 5.88 -6.97 2.69
C ASN A 112 6.47 -8.04 3.63
N CYS A 113 5.69 -9.03 4.05
CA CYS A 113 6.15 -10.16 4.86
C CYS A 113 6.69 -11.33 4.03
N ASP A 114 6.60 -11.24 2.71
CA ASP A 114 7.18 -12.24 1.83
C ASP A 114 8.68 -11.97 1.68
N PHE A 115 9.47 -12.46 2.64
CA PHE A 115 10.89 -12.24 2.69
C PHE A 115 11.68 -13.05 1.64
N SER A 116 11.01 -13.92 0.87
CA SER A 116 11.61 -14.53 -0.31
C SER A 116 11.96 -13.49 -1.39
N ARG A 117 11.33 -12.31 -1.34
CA ARG A 117 11.61 -11.19 -2.23
C ARG A 117 12.92 -10.47 -1.89
N VAL A 118 13.44 -10.70 -0.66
CA VAL A 118 14.70 -10.11 -0.21
C VAL A 118 15.83 -11.02 -0.72
N ASN A 119 16.64 -10.50 -1.66
CA ASN A 119 17.69 -11.30 -2.28
C ASN A 119 19.07 -11.05 -1.63
N ALA A 120 20.05 -11.82 -2.05
CA ALA A 120 21.41 -11.76 -1.51
C ALA A 120 22.16 -10.45 -1.82
N ASN A 121 21.64 -9.64 -2.74
CA ASN A 121 22.29 -8.39 -3.15
C ASN A 121 21.86 -7.17 -2.32
N ASN A 122 20.87 -7.33 -1.43
CA ASN A 122 20.45 -6.21 -0.61
C ASN A 122 21.28 -6.11 0.67
N SER A 123 21.22 -4.94 1.30
CA SER A 123 21.96 -4.64 2.52
C SER A 123 21.12 -4.82 3.79
N VAL A 124 19.98 -5.50 3.70
CA VAL A 124 19.07 -5.67 4.84
C VAL A 124 19.61 -6.74 5.77
N THR A 125 19.79 -6.40 7.05
CA THR A 125 20.28 -7.31 8.08
C THR A 125 19.16 -8.23 8.58
N GLN A 126 19.56 -9.34 9.22
CA GLN A 126 18.61 -10.25 9.88
C GLN A 126 17.82 -9.55 10.98
N ASP A 127 18.48 -8.68 11.76
CA ASP A 127 17.81 -7.91 12.82
C ASP A 127 16.72 -7.01 12.27
N ARG A 128 16.97 -6.39 11.11
CA ARG A 128 16.01 -5.51 10.45
C ARG A 128 14.83 -6.29 9.90
N LEU A 129 15.06 -7.46 9.30
CA LEU A 129 14.00 -8.35 8.84
C LEU A 129 13.12 -8.82 9.99
N GLU A 130 13.73 -9.18 11.12
CA GLU A 130 13.02 -9.62 12.31
C GLU A 130 12.17 -8.49 12.89
N HIS A 131 12.71 -7.27 12.93
CA HIS A 131 11.96 -6.08 13.36
C HIS A 131 10.72 -5.86 12.46
N TRP A 132 10.90 -5.94 11.15
CA TRP A 132 9.79 -5.80 10.20
C TRP A 132 8.75 -6.89 10.39
N ARG A 133 9.19 -8.14 10.54
CA ARG A 133 8.29 -9.27 10.79
C ARG A 133 7.44 -9.04 12.03
N ASN A 134 8.06 -8.67 13.14
CA ASN A 134 7.36 -8.46 14.40
C ASN A 134 6.34 -7.31 14.30
N LYS A 135 6.72 -6.23 13.64
CA LYS A 135 5.84 -5.08 13.39
C LYS A 135 4.62 -5.50 12.58
N TYR A 136 4.82 -6.22 11.49
CA TYR A 136 3.73 -6.63 10.61
C TYR A 136 2.84 -7.71 11.24
N LEU A 137 3.40 -8.63 12.01
CA LEU A 137 2.61 -9.63 12.73
C LEU A 137 1.71 -8.96 13.77
N ALA A 138 2.21 -7.96 14.48
CA ALA A 138 1.41 -7.19 15.43
C ALA A 138 0.27 -6.43 14.73
N ALA A 139 0.56 -5.85 13.56
CA ALA A 139 -0.45 -5.16 12.76
C ALA A 139 -1.54 -6.13 12.26
N LEU A 140 -1.14 -7.30 11.77
CA LEU A 140 -2.08 -8.35 11.35
C LEU A 140 -3.02 -8.75 12.48
N LYS A 141 -2.48 -8.90 13.69
CA LYS A 141 -3.29 -9.25 14.86
C LYS A 141 -4.37 -8.20 15.11
N ILE A 142 -4.02 -6.92 15.05
CA ILE A 142 -4.97 -5.82 15.23
C ILE A 142 -6.07 -5.87 14.16
N LEU A 143 -5.68 -6.05 12.89
CA LEU A 143 -6.62 -6.06 11.76
C LEU A 143 -7.57 -7.26 11.80
N GLU A 144 -7.12 -8.40 12.31
CA GLU A 144 -7.90 -9.64 12.35
C GLU A 144 -8.74 -9.80 13.64
N GLU A 145 -8.50 -9.02 14.68
CA GLU A 145 -9.30 -9.03 15.89
C GLU A 145 -10.71 -8.50 15.62
N GLN A 146 -11.69 -9.15 16.23
CA GLN A 146 -13.10 -8.73 16.14
C GLN A 146 -13.45 -7.71 17.21
#